data_aaeeb77c7ec1e57296b56b34683b48ff
#
_entry.id   aaeeb77c7ec1e57296b56b34683b48ff
#
_cell.length_a   1.000
_cell.length_b   1.000
_cell.length_c   1.000
_cell.angle_alpha   90.00
_cell.angle_beta   90.00
_cell.angle_gamma   90.00
#
_symmetry.space_group_name_H-M   'P 1'
#
loop_
_entity.id
_entity.type
_entity.pdbx_description
1 polymer ?
#
loop_
_entity_poly.entity_id
_entity_poly.type
_entity_poly.pdbx_seq_one_letter_code
_entity_poly.pdbx_strand_id
1 'polypeptide(L)'
;MPVRARGLTVEGADGRRYLDCLSGGGTLALGHNHPVVLEAVRKVLDSGAPLQVLDLATPVRDAFVAELLRTLPPGLAGRARVRFCGPADSEALTAAAGLARAATGRTGVVAFTAACHDTPAGPCPHGGPGDAAPVTRLPCPEGRRCPFGGGEREAEGAARWAESVLDGRVPGVGRPAGVVLEAVQDEEAVVVVPDGWARRVRRTTADRSIPLIADESHTGVGRTGAFWAVEHSGVTPDVMVLSQAVGGSLPLAVVVHRDDLDVLPRDADRSTFRGNQLAMAAGAATLAHIRQNRLARHAAGLGARILTRLRELAGRFPWVGDVRGRGLMIGVEPVAPDLDGEAGTGPSGAPAGAPYGCARRPCPAAAGLAAALQRECLRRGLIVGLGARHPGVLRLLPPLTITAEQAEAVLDRLADAVEAVDAVARHHTGRASGLPPCPRD
;
A
#
# COMPACT_ATOMS: atom_id res chain seq x y z
N MET A 1 23.10 5.05 -15.24
CA MET A 1 22.83 3.71 -14.70
C MET A 1 23.31 3.65 -13.26
N PRO A 2 22.56 3.06 -12.29
CA PRO A 2 23.00 2.93 -10.90
C PRO A 2 24.21 2.00 -10.79
N VAL A 3 25.22 2.40 -10.03
CA VAL A 3 26.46 1.60 -9.81
C VAL A 3 26.74 1.35 -8.33
N ARG A 4 26.25 2.22 -7.44
CA ARG A 4 26.36 2.08 -6.00
C ARG A 4 25.09 2.60 -5.32
N ALA A 5 24.76 2.05 -4.16
CA ALA A 5 23.67 2.56 -3.36
C ALA A 5 23.93 2.33 -1.86
N ARG A 6 23.53 3.28 -1.01
CA ARG A 6 23.59 3.16 0.45
C ARG A 6 22.52 4.02 1.11
N GLY A 7 21.73 3.42 2.01
CA GLY A 7 20.65 4.13 2.69
C GLY A 7 19.67 4.73 1.68
N LEU A 8 19.46 6.04 1.74
CA LEU A 8 18.60 6.79 0.81
C LEU A 8 19.27 7.09 -0.55
N THR A 9 20.61 6.95 -0.65
CA THR A 9 21.36 7.49 -1.80
C THR A 9 21.69 6.40 -2.82
N VAL A 10 21.42 6.68 -4.08
CA VAL A 10 21.85 5.91 -5.25
C VAL A 10 22.84 6.75 -6.07
N GLU A 11 23.95 6.17 -6.48
CA GLU A 11 24.97 6.81 -7.33
C GLU A 11 24.92 6.21 -8.74
N GLY A 12 24.83 7.09 -9.74
CA GLY A 12 24.88 6.73 -11.15
C GLY A 12 26.31 6.56 -11.67
N ALA A 13 26.46 5.89 -12.82
CA ALA A 13 27.75 5.73 -13.51
C ALA A 13 28.39 7.07 -13.93
N ASP A 14 27.61 8.11 -14.00
CA ASP A 14 28.02 9.51 -14.27
C ASP A 14 28.47 10.28 -13.01
N GLY A 15 28.52 9.60 -11.86
CA GLY A 15 28.85 10.21 -10.57
C GLY A 15 27.71 11.01 -9.93
N ARG A 16 26.56 11.16 -10.58
CA ARG A 16 25.40 11.86 -9.99
C ARG A 16 24.80 11.06 -8.86
N ARG A 17 24.39 11.76 -7.80
CA ARG A 17 23.72 11.18 -6.65
C ARG A 17 22.23 11.50 -6.67
N TYR A 18 21.44 10.47 -6.42
CA TYR A 18 19.99 10.53 -6.37
C TYR A 18 19.52 10.17 -4.97
N LEU A 19 18.49 10.87 -4.46
CA LEU A 19 17.75 10.46 -3.28
C LEU A 19 16.63 9.53 -3.71
N ASP A 20 16.65 8.29 -3.25
CA ASP A 20 15.66 7.27 -3.63
C ASP A 20 14.49 7.24 -2.65
N CYS A 21 13.42 7.93 -2.99
CA CYS A 21 12.15 7.90 -2.27
C CYS A 21 11.16 6.87 -2.84
N LEU A 22 11.62 5.90 -3.64
CA LEU A 22 10.83 4.74 -4.03
C LEU A 22 11.25 3.49 -3.24
N SER A 23 12.55 3.38 -2.91
CA SER A 23 13.11 2.32 -2.06
C SER A 23 12.68 0.91 -2.47
N GLY A 24 12.79 0.62 -3.78
CA GLY A 24 12.37 -0.68 -4.33
C GLY A 24 10.86 -0.95 -4.18
N GLY A 25 10.01 0.09 -4.28
CA GLY A 25 8.58 -0.05 -4.05
C GLY A 25 8.21 -0.26 -2.57
N GLY A 26 9.08 0.18 -1.65
CA GLY A 26 8.89 0.01 -0.20
C GLY A 26 9.60 -1.21 0.41
N THR A 27 10.15 -2.11 -0.41
CA THR A 27 10.87 -3.32 0.06
C THR A 27 12.11 -3.01 0.88
N LEU A 28 12.79 -1.90 0.57
CA LEU A 28 14.01 -1.47 1.25
C LEU A 28 13.68 -0.62 2.49
N ALA A 29 13.03 -1.23 3.48
CA ALA A 29 12.60 -0.51 4.69
C ALA A 29 13.75 0.22 5.39
N LEU A 30 14.95 -0.35 5.42
CA LEU A 30 16.16 0.26 6.00
C LEU A 30 17.02 1.00 4.97
N GLY A 31 16.58 1.05 3.70
CA GLY A 31 17.35 1.60 2.58
C GLY A 31 18.37 0.62 2.00
N HIS A 32 19.06 1.10 0.97
CA HIS A 32 20.03 0.29 0.23
C HIS A 32 21.22 -0.15 1.09
N ASN A 33 21.56 -1.43 0.97
CA ASN A 33 22.78 -2.02 1.55
C ASN A 33 22.99 -1.68 3.04
N HIS A 34 21.91 -1.79 3.83
CA HIS A 34 22.00 -1.49 5.25
C HIS A 34 22.92 -2.48 5.97
N PRO A 35 23.89 -2.01 6.80
CA PRO A 35 24.91 -2.88 7.41
C PRO A 35 24.34 -4.07 8.17
N VAL A 36 23.26 -3.87 8.93
CA VAL A 36 22.59 -4.93 9.72
C VAL A 36 22.09 -6.06 8.82
N VAL A 37 21.50 -5.73 7.67
CA VAL A 37 21.00 -6.70 6.69
C VAL A 37 22.16 -7.46 6.04
N LEU A 38 23.18 -6.73 5.57
CA LEU A 38 24.36 -7.33 4.94
C LEU A 38 25.11 -8.28 5.90
N GLU A 39 25.24 -7.89 7.17
CA GLU A 39 25.87 -8.72 8.20
C GLU A 39 25.09 -10.01 8.44
N ALA A 40 23.75 -9.92 8.55
CA ALA A 40 22.89 -11.09 8.75
C ALA A 40 23.02 -12.09 7.59
N VAL A 41 23.03 -11.57 6.35
CA VAL A 41 23.21 -12.40 5.14
C VAL A 41 24.59 -13.07 5.13
N ARG A 42 25.66 -12.31 5.41
CA ARG A 42 27.03 -12.85 5.46
C ARG A 42 27.17 -13.96 6.50
N LYS A 43 26.60 -13.79 7.69
CA LYS A 43 26.64 -14.83 8.74
C LYS A 43 26.05 -16.17 8.28
N VAL A 44 24.97 -16.15 7.48
CA VAL A 44 24.39 -17.36 6.93
C VAL A 44 25.32 -17.99 5.89
N LEU A 45 25.89 -17.18 5.00
CA LEU A 45 26.82 -17.67 3.96
C LEU A 45 28.10 -18.28 4.60
N ASP A 46 28.67 -17.59 5.57
CA ASP A 46 29.90 -18.01 6.22
C ASP A 46 29.71 -19.26 7.12
N SER A 47 28.47 -19.49 7.58
CA SER A 47 28.19 -20.67 8.44
C SER A 47 28.11 -21.99 7.69
N GLY A 48 28.03 -21.97 6.34
CA GLY A 48 27.82 -23.17 5.53
C GLY A 48 26.44 -23.81 5.69
N ALA A 49 25.45 -23.09 6.30
CA ALA A 49 24.08 -23.56 6.43
C ALA A 49 23.40 -23.71 5.06
N PRO A 50 22.45 -24.65 4.92
CA PRO A 50 21.70 -24.79 3.68
C PRO A 50 20.92 -23.50 3.39
N LEU A 51 21.00 -22.99 2.14
CA LEU A 51 20.37 -21.73 1.77
C LEU A 51 18.86 -21.86 1.52
N GLN A 52 18.39 -23.08 1.23
CA GLN A 52 16.99 -23.36 0.93
C GLN A 52 16.57 -24.67 1.62
N VAL A 53 15.54 -24.61 2.45
CA VAL A 53 15.18 -25.73 3.34
C VAL A 53 13.70 -26.10 3.31
N LEU A 54 12.90 -25.42 2.51
CA LEU A 54 11.43 -25.59 2.48
C LEU A 54 10.84 -25.47 3.90
N ASP A 55 10.27 -26.57 4.41
CA ASP A 55 9.56 -26.59 5.69
C ASP A 55 10.43 -27.08 6.87
N LEU A 56 11.69 -27.39 6.64
CA LEU A 56 12.57 -27.85 7.71
C LEU A 56 12.81 -26.74 8.74
N ALA A 57 12.76 -27.10 10.01
CA ALA A 57 13.13 -26.20 11.11
C ALA A 57 14.64 -25.93 11.06
N THR A 58 14.99 -24.66 11.19
CA THR A 58 16.40 -24.22 11.27
C THR A 58 16.52 -23.10 12.30
N PRO A 59 17.71 -22.90 12.90
CA PRO A 59 17.94 -21.80 13.82
C PRO A 59 17.62 -20.42 13.20
N VAL A 60 17.86 -20.25 11.90
CA VAL A 60 17.56 -19.00 11.17
C VAL A 60 16.04 -18.78 11.06
N ARG A 61 15.30 -19.84 10.70
CA ARG A 61 13.84 -19.80 10.64
C ARG A 61 13.23 -19.50 12.01
N ASP A 62 13.72 -20.19 13.05
CA ASP A 62 13.21 -20.00 14.42
C ASP A 62 13.50 -18.58 14.93
N ALA A 63 14.68 -18.02 14.63
CA ALA A 63 15.01 -16.64 14.96
C ALA A 63 14.08 -15.65 14.24
N PHE A 64 13.79 -15.86 12.94
CA PHE A 64 12.85 -15.05 12.18
C PHE A 64 11.44 -15.11 12.77
N VAL A 65 10.92 -16.31 13.02
CA VAL A 65 9.58 -16.51 13.59
C VAL A 65 9.49 -15.87 14.98
N ALA A 66 10.50 -16.08 15.83
CA ALA A 66 10.52 -15.49 17.17
C ALA A 66 10.52 -13.96 17.12
N GLU A 67 11.26 -13.33 16.22
CA GLU A 67 11.27 -11.89 16.09
C GLU A 67 9.96 -11.37 15.50
N LEU A 68 9.40 -12.06 14.51
CA LEU A 68 8.09 -11.71 13.92
C LEU A 68 6.97 -11.73 14.96
N LEU A 69 6.89 -12.80 15.77
CA LEU A 69 5.87 -12.94 16.81
C LEU A 69 5.93 -11.82 17.87
N ARG A 70 7.12 -11.27 18.15
CA ARG A 70 7.29 -10.13 19.08
C ARG A 70 6.68 -8.82 18.55
N THR A 71 6.42 -8.74 17.26
CA THR A 71 5.91 -7.52 16.61
C THR A 71 4.40 -7.55 16.42
N LEU A 72 3.75 -8.70 16.58
CA LEU A 72 2.34 -8.87 16.28
C LEU A 72 1.44 -8.10 17.25
N PRO A 73 0.25 -7.66 16.78
CA PRO A 73 -0.77 -7.09 17.65
C PRO A 73 -1.10 -8.03 18.82
N PRO A 74 -1.26 -7.52 20.06
CA PRO A 74 -1.43 -8.36 21.27
C PRO A 74 -2.54 -9.40 21.15
N GLY A 75 -3.65 -9.09 20.47
CA GLY A 75 -4.77 -10.02 20.29
C GLY A 75 -4.47 -11.21 19.36
N LEU A 76 -3.37 -11.16 18.61
CA LEU A 76 -2.94 -12.24 17.71
C LEU A 76 -1.68 -12.95 18.23
N ALA A 77 -0.78 -12.24 18.90
CA ALA A 77 0.55 -12.73 19.27
C ALA A 77 0.55 -14.08 20.05
N GLY A 78 -0.38 -14.27 21.00
CA GLY A 78 -0.46 -15.49 21.82
C GLY A 78 -1.10 -16.69 21.11
N ARG A 79 -1.64 -16.51 19.91
CA ARG A 79 -2.41 -17.51 19.16
C ARG A 79 -1.97 -17.62 17.70
N ALA A 80 -0.82 -17.04 17.38
CA ALA A 80 -0.35 -16.96 16.00
C ALA A 80 0.38 -18.23 15.55
N ARG A 81 0.13 -18.59 14.30
CA ARG A 81 0.92 -19.52 13.49
C ARG A 81 1.52 -18.77 12.32
N VAL A 82 2.68 -19.20 11.85
CA VAL A 82 3.37 -18.60 10.71
C VAL A 82 3.51 -19.65 9.61
N ARG A 83 2.97 -19.32 8.44
CA ARG A 83 3.08 -20.14 7.23
C ARG A 83 3.96 -19.41 6.23
N PHE A 84 5.01 -20.06 5.79
CA PHE A 84 5.88 -19.54 4.74
C PHE A 84 5.29 -19.82 3.38
N CYS A 85 5.18 -18.79 2.56
CA CYS A 85 4.67 -18.85 1.19
C CYS A 85 5.81 -18.66 0.19
N GLY A 86 5.51 -18.54 -1.07
CA GLY A 86 6.48 -18.12 -2.08
C GLY A 86 6.92 -16.67 -1.87
N PRO A 87 7.86 -16.19 -2.68
CA PRO A 87 8.46 -14.88 -2.48
C PRO A 87 7.52 -13.70 -2.79
N ALA A 88 6.43 -13.94 -3.53
CA ALA A 88 5.51 -12.90 -3.95
C ALA A 88 4.34 -12.71 -2.96
N ASP A 89 3.90 -11.47 -2.83
CA ASP A 89 2.72 -11.07 -2.07
C ASP A 89 1.44 -11.77 -2.57
N SER A 90 1.27 -11.92 -3.88
CA SER A 90 0.14 -12.63 -4.48
C SER A 90 0.06 -14.10 -4.05
N GLU A 91 1.20 -14.78 -3.82
CA GLU A 91 1.25 -16.15 -3.31
C GLU A 91 0.78 -16.20 -1.85
N ALA A 92 1.23 -15.26 -1.02
CA ALA A 92 0.80 -15.18 0.38
C ALA A 92 -0.69 -14.81 0.50
N LEU A 93 -1.18 -13.90 -0.35
CA LEU A 93 -2.60 -13.54 -0.37
C LEU A 93 -3.48 -14.72 -0.84
N THR A 94 -2.99 -15.49 -1.83
CA THR A 94 -3.64 -16.73 -2.27
C THR A 94 -3.68 -17.77 -1.14
N ALA A 95 -2.60 -17.94 -0.41
CA ALA A 95 -2.51 -18.85 0.74
C ALA A 95 -3.47 -18.40 1.87
N ALA A 96 -3.53 -17.11 2.18
CA ALA A 96 -4.44 -16.56 3.17
C ALA A 96 -5.92 -16.75 2.79
N ALA A 97 -6.28 -16.53 1.53
CA ALA A 97 -7.61 -16.79 1.00
C ALA A 97 -7.95 -18.29 1.04
N GLY A 98 -6.99 -19.16 0.69
CA GLY A 98 -7.12 -20.62 0.78
C GLY A 98 -7.39 -21.10 2.20
N LEU A 99 -6.65 -20.52 3.17
CA LEU A 99 -6.84 -20.79 4.60
C LEU A 99 -8.26 -20.40 5.06
N ALA A 100 -8.71 -19.20 4.71
CA ALA A 100 -10.06 -18.73 5.05
C ALA A 100 -11.15 -19.61 4.42
N ARG A 101 -10.96 -20.05 3.16
CA ARG A 101 -11.88 -20.97 2.48
C ARG A 101 -11.95 -22.32 3.17
N ALA A 102 -10.81 -22.90 3.51
CA ALA A 102 -10.76 -24.21 4.20
C ALA A 102 -11.40 -24.12 5.59
N ALA A 103 -11.13 -23.06 6.35
CA ALA A 103 -11.67 -22.89 7.69
C ALA A 103 -13.19 -22.61 7.71
N THR A 104 -13.74 -22.01 6.67
CA THR A 104 -15.17 -21.62 6.64
C THR A 104 -16.05 -22.52 5.77
N GLY A 105 -15.47 -23.34 4.89
CA GLY A 105 -16.20 -24.12 3.89
C GLY A 105 -16.84 -23.25 2.79
N ARG A 106 -16.47 -21.95 2.68
CA ARG A 106 -17.00 -21.01 1.71
C ARG A 106 -15.98 -20.74 0.61
N THR A 107 -16.40 -20.18 -0.54
CA THR A 107 -15.51 -19.98 -1.70
C THR A 107 -15.16 -18.54 -1.99
N GLY A 108 -16.14 -17.63 -1.93
CA GLY A 108 -15.95 -16.22 -2.29
C GLY A 108 -15.09 -15.47 -1.28
N VAL A 109 -14.33 -14.48 -1.75
CA VAL A 109 -13.58 -13.51 -0.92
C VAL A 109 -14.07 -12.11 -1.24
N VAL A 110 -14.23 -11.27 -0.24
CA VAL A 110 -14.51 -9.84 -0.40
C VAL A 110 -13.20 -9.08 -0.24
N ALA A 111 -12.94 -8.15 -1.15
CA ALA A 111 -11.84 -7.19 -1.05
C ALA A 111 -12.38 -5.77 -1.23
N PHE A 112 -11.79 -4.82 -0.52
CA PHE A 112 -12.11 -3.41 -0.76
C PHE A 112 -11.30 -2.89 -1.94
N THR A 113 -11.91 -1.98 -2.74
CA THR A 113 -11.32 -1.46 -3.97
C THR A 113 -9.87 -1.16 -3.76
N ALA A 114 -9.06 -1.72 -4.64
CA ALA A 114 -7.62 -1.69 -4.71
C ALA A 114 -6.84 -2.52 -3.68
N ALA A 115 -7.43 -2.96 -2.61
CA ALA A 115 -6.80 -3.92 -1.73
C ALA A 115 -6.83 -5.31 -2.37
N CYS A 116 -6.11 -5.49 -3.39
CA CYS A 116 -5.71 -6.78 -3.93
C CYS A 116 -4.88 -6.47 -5.15
N HIS A 117 -3.59 -6.63 -5.03
CA HIS A 117 -2.78 -7.06 -6.16
C HIS A 117 -3.64 -8.02 -6.97
N ASP A 118 -3.61 -8.00 -8.29
CA ASP A 118 -4.35 -8.94 -9.10
C ASP A 118 -4.43 -10.29 -8.41
N THR A 119 -5.30 -10.35 -7.37
CA THR A 119 -5.58 -11.62 -6.74
C THR A 119 -6.20 -12.36 -7.89
N PRO A 120 -5.44 -13.21 -8.56
CA PRO A 120 -6.06 -14.05 -9.51
C PRO A 120 -7.19 -14.67 -8.71
N ALA A 121 -8.35 -14.73 -9.29
CA ALA A 121 -9.23 -15.81 -9.02
C ALA A 121 -8.39 -17.07 -9.27
N GLY A 122 -7.42 -17.31 -8.39
CA GLY A 122 -6.50 -18.44 -8.49
C GLY A 122 -7.30 -19.70 -8.30
N PRO A 123 -6.99 -20.79 -8.99
CA PRO A 123 -7.61 -22.06 -8.74
C PRO A 123 -7.51 -22.33 -7.24
N CYS A 124 -8.61 -22.68 -6.60
CA CYS A 124 -8.58 -23.29 -5.28
C CYS A 124 -7.48 -24.35 -5.29
N PRO A 125 -6.57 -24.41 -4.29
CA PRO A 125 -5.56 -25.47 -4.25
C PRO A 125 -6.13 -26.89 -4.34
N HIS A 126 -7.44 -27.02 -4.17
CA HIS A 126 -8.22 -28.26 -4.26
C HIS A 126 -9.36 -28.22 -5.31
N GLY A 127 -9.44 -27.15 -6.13
CA GLY A 127 -10.40 -27.00 -7.24
C GLY A 127 -9.77 -27.39 -8.58
N GLY A 128 -10.58 -28.00 -9.48
CA GLY A 128 -10.16 -28.35 -10.83
C GLY A 128 -9.87 -27.12 -11.71
N PRO A 129 -9.31 -27.31 -12.92
CA PRO A 129 -9.08 -26.22 -13.87
C PRO A 129 -10.44 -25.60 -14.25
N GLY A 130 -10.67 -24.35 -13.80
CA GLY A 130 -11.93 -23.62 -13.98
C GLY A 130 -12.54 -23.06 -12.70
N ASP A 131 -12.16 -23.52 -11.52
CA ASP A 131 -12.66 -23.04 -10.22
C ASP A 131 -11.89 -21.80 -9.73
N ALA A 132 -11.91 -20.75 -10.51
CA ALA A 132 -11.48 -19.44 -10.06
C ALA A 132 -12.52 -18.94 -9.04
N ALA A 133 -12.14 -18.93 -7.75
CA ALA A 133 -13.06 -18.48 -6.71
C ALA A 133 -13.34 -16.98 -6.85
N PRO A 134 -14.60 -16.55 -6.82
CA PRO A 134 -14.97 -15.18 -7.09
C PRO A 134 -14.41 -14.24 -6.02
N VAL A 135 -13.78 -13.15 -6.46
CA VAL A 135 -13.43 -12.01 -5.61
C VAL A 135 -14.44 -10.90 -5.83
N THR A 136 -15.25 -10.60 -4.81
CA THR A 136 -16.19 -9.48 -4.85
C THR A 136 -15.46 -8.22 -4.37
N ARG A 137 -15.33 -7.23 -5.26
CA ARG A 137 -14.73 -5.95 -4.90
C ARG A 137 -15.78 -4.96 -4.43
N LEU A 138 -15.58 -4.37 -3.26
CA LEU A 138 -16.44 -3.34 -2.68
C LEU A 138 -15.70 -2.00 -2.65
N PRO A 139 -16.41 -0.88 -2.83
CA PRO A 139 -15.79 0.43 -2.71
C PRO A 139 -15.32 0.68 -1.28
N CYS A 140 -14.11 1.24 -1.16
CA CYS A 140 -13.61 1.81 0.08
C CYS A 140 -14.07 3.27 0.20
N PRO A 141 -14.37 3.80 1.39
CA PRO A 141 -14.68 5.22 1.56
C PRO A 141 -13.40 6.06 1.37
N GLU A 142 -13.22 6.57 0.17
CA GLU A 142 -12.02 7.27 -0.31
C GLU A 142 -12.17 8.79 -0.36
N GLY A 143 -12.99 9.40 0.44
CA GLY A 143 -13.20 10.84 0.37
C GLY A 143 -13.61 11.33 -1.04
N ARG A 144 -12.66 11.73 -1.88
CA ARG A 144 -12.97 12.33 -3.20
C ARG A 144 -13.46 11.34 -4.26
N ARG A 145 -13.14 10.05 -4.16
CA ARG A 145 -13.46 9.03 -5.18
C ARG A 145 -14.50 8.01 -4.72
N CYS A 146 -14.99 8.15 -3.51
CA CYS A 146 -16.03 7.27 -3.02
C CYS A 146 -17.27 7.38 -3.90
N PRO A 147 -17.79 6.29 -4.48
CA PRO A 147 -19.00 6.33 -5.31
C PRO A 147 -20.24 6.79 -4.53
N PHE A 148 -20.16 6.79 -3.21
CA PHE A 148 -21.21 7.33 -2.33
C PHE A 148 -21.01 8.80 -1.96
N GLY A 149 -19.99 9.49 -2.50
CA GLY A 149 -19.62 10.87 -2.18
C GLY A 149 -18.54 10.98 -1.11
N GLY A 150 -18.23 12.18 -0.59
CA GLY A 150 -17.18 12.43 0.42
C GLY A 150 -17.76 12.94 1.74
N GLY A 151 -17.53 12.21 2.85
CA GLY A 151 -17.92 12.61 4.20
C GLY A 151 -18.39 11.45 5.08
N GLU A 152 -18.94 11.77 6.27
CA GLU A 152 -19.39 10.74 7.21
C GLU A 152 -20.60 9.93 6.70
N ARG A 153 -21.52 10.57 5.97
CA ARG A 153 -22.70 9.91 5.40
C ARG A 153 -22.33 8.89 4.35
N GLU A 154 -21.33 9.18 3.56
CA GLU A 154 -20.84 8.31 2.50
C GLU A 154 -20.08 7.11 3.08
N ALA A 155 -19.26 7.33 4.11
CA ALA A 155 -18.63 6.24 4.87
C ALA A 155 -19.69 5.32 5.48
N GLU A 156 -20.80 5.86 5.97
CA GLU A 156 -21.96 5.10 6.45
C GLU A 156 -22.64 4.31 5.32
N GLY A 157 -22.83 4.91 4.15
CA GLY A 157 -23.39 4.25 2.97
C GLY A 157 -22.53 3.08 2.49
N ALA A 158 -21.22 3.29 2.38
CA ALA A 158 -20.26 2.25 2.03
C ALA A 158 -20.25 1.10 3.06
N ALA A 159 -20.35 1.42 4.35
CA ALA A 159 -20.40 0.42 5.40
C ALA A 159 -21.68 -0.42 5.35
N ARG A 160 -22.84 0.19 5.16
CA ARG A 160 -24.13 -0.54 5.01
C ARG A 160 -24.13 -1.44 3.79
N TRP A 161 -23.54 -0.97 2.68
CA TRP A 161 -23.37 -1.79 1.50
C TRP A 161 -22.50 -3.02 1.76
N ALA A 162 -21.34 -2.80 2.40
CA ALA A 162 -20.46 -3.88 2.80
C ALA A 162 -21.17 -4.90 3.71
N GLU A 163 -21.92 -4.44 4.70
CA GLU A 163 -22.72 -5.30 5.59
C GLU A 163 -23.74 -6.14 4.80
N SER A 164 -24.42 -5.55 3.83
CA SER A 164 -25.39 -6.27 2.98
C SER A 164 -24.74 -7.41 2.19
N VAL A 165 -23.53 -7.16 1.66
CA VAL A 165 -22.74 -8.16 0.95
C VAL A 165 -22.29 -9.27 1.93
N LEU A 166 -21.77 -8.89 3.09
CA LEU A 166 -21.29 -9.84 4.11
C LEU A 166 -22.42 -10.68 4.71
N ASP A 167 -23.65 -10.19 4.70
CA ASP A 167 -24.85 -10.93 5.08
C ASP A 167 -25.33 -11.91 3.99
N GLY A 168 -24.77 -11.84 2.78
CA GLY A 168 -25.22 -12.62 1.62
C GLY A 168 -26.61 -12.17 1.12
N ARG A 169 -26.99 -10.92 1.37
CA ARG A 169 -28.28 -10.36 0.93
C ARG A 169 -28.27 -9.84 -0.51
N VAL A 170 -27.07 -9.76 -1.11
CA VAL A 170 -26.92 -9.32 -2.50
C VAL A 170 -27.09 -10.54 -3.42
N PRO A 171 -28.05 -10.52 -4.35
CA PRO A 171 -28.27 -11.62 -5.28
C PRO A 171 -26.99 -12.01 -6.04
N GLY A 172 -26.68 -13.29 -6.11
CA GLY A 172 -25.48 -13.81 -6.76
C GLY A 172 -24.18 -13.73 -5.94
N VAL A 173 -24.20 -13.09 -4.78
CA VAL A 173 -23.04 -13.01 -3.87
C VAL A 173 -23.35 -13.78 -2.59
N GLY A 174 -22.75 -14.97 -2.44
CA GLY A 174 -22.85 -15.76 -1.21
C GLY A 174 -22.05 -15.13 -0.06
N ARG A 175 -22.27 -15.63 1.17
CA ARG A 175 -21.43 -15.22 2.33
C ARG A 175 -19.98 -15.54 2.05
N PRO A 176 -19.05 -14.57 2.19
CA PRO A 176 -17.65 -14.78 1.83
C PRO A 176 -16.92 -15.70 2.83
N ALA A 177 -15.85 -16.32 2.35
CA ALA A 177 -14.90 -17.07 3.15
C ALA A 177 -14.01 -16.16 4.00
N GLY A 178 -13.70 -14.99 3.49
CA GLY A 178 -12.88 -14.00 4.17
C GLY A 178 -13.06 -12.61 3.59
N VAL A 179 -12.60 -11.62 4.33
CA VAL A 179 -12.55 -10.20 3.92
C VAL A 179 -11.11 -9.72 3.94
N VAL A 180 -10.62 -9.21 2.83
CA VAL A 180 -9.29 -8.61 2.71
C VAL A 180 -9.39 -7.11 2.92
N LEU A 181 -8.56 -6.59 3.82
CA LEU A 181 -8.44 -5.19 4.17
C LEU A 181 -6.97 -4.76 4.08
N GLU A 182 -6.69 -3.74 3.27
CA GLU A 182 -5.44 -3.01 3.28
C GLU A 182 -5.67 -1.65 3.95
N ALA A 183 -4.98 -1.36 5.05
CA ALA A 183 -5.22 -0.16 5.86
C ALA A 183 -4.78 1.15 5.18
N VAL A 184 -3.83 1.08 4.26
CA VAL A 184 -3.46 2.14 3.31
C VAL A 184 -3.26 1.48 1.95
N GLN A 185 -4.13 1.77 1.01
CA GLN A 185 -4.13 1.15 -0.32
C GLN A 185 -3.02 1.77 -1.19
N ASP A 186 -1.92 1.06 -1.39
CA ASP A 186 -0.73 1.57 -2.07
C ASP A 186 -0.93 1.74 -3.57
N GLU A 187 -1.40 0.69 -4.24
CA GLU A 187 -1.53 0.68 -5.71
C GLU A 187 -2.60 1.63 -6.24
N GLU A 188 -3.63 1.92 -5.46
CA GLU A 188 -4.68 2.90 -5.75
C GLU A 188 -4.27 4.33 -5.35
N ALA A 189 -2.98 4.54 -5.15
CA ALA A 189 -2.51 5.88 -4.93
C ALA A 189 -2.49 6.36 -3.47
N VAL A 190 -2.08 5.49 -2.56
CA VAL A 190 -1.89 5.79 -1.12
C VAL A 190 -3.20 6.27 -0.46
N VAL A 191 -4.27 5.51 -0.65
CA VAL A 191 -5.56 5.82 -0.03
C VAL A 191 -5.61 5.30 1.40
N VAL A 192 -5.78 6.21 2.36
CA VAL A 192 -5.87 5.87 3.77
C VAL A 192 -7.30 5.48 4.13
N VAL A 193 -7.47 4.25 4.59
CA VAL A 193 -8.75 3.76 5.08
C VAL A 193 -9.12 4.45 6.40
N PRO A 194 -10.34 5.02 6.55
CA PRO A 194 -10.76 5.63 7.80
C PRO A 194 -10.80 4.63 8.96
N ASP A 195 -10.20 4.99 10.10
CA ASP A 195 -10.09 4.10 11.26
C ASP A 195 -11.44 3.63 11.80
N GLY A 196 -12.44 4.50 11.81
CA GLY A 196 -13.81 4.18 12.24
C GLY A 196 -14.45 3.11 11.35
N TRP A 197 -14.19 3.21 10.04
CA TRP A 197 -14.69 2.26 9.07
C TRP A 197 -13.98 0.90 9.20
N ALA A 198 -12.66 0.87 9.35
CA ALA A 198 -11.90 -0.36 9.58
C ALA A 198 -12.39 -1.08 10.85
N ARG A 199 -12.64 -0.36 11.95
CA ARG A 199 -13.25 -0.91 13.17
C ARG A 199 -14.64 -1.48 12.94
N ARG A 200 -15.45 -0.82 12.10
CA ARG A 200 -16.79 -1.31 11.76
C ARG A 200 -16.71 -2.60 10.95
N VAL A 201 -15.84 -2.66 9.93
CA VAL A 201 -15.58 -3.88 9.15
C VAL A 201 -15.14 -5.01 10.08
N ARG A 202 -14.23 -4.76 11.02
CA ARG A 202 -13.79 -5.77 12.00
C ARG A 202 -14.95 -6.31 12.84
N ARG A 203 -15.80 -5.45 13.39
CA ARG A 203 -16.98 -5.88 14.16
C ARG A 203 -17.91 -6.71 13.30
N THR A 204 -18.25 -6.21 12.12
CA THR A 204 -19.12 -6.87 11.17
C THR A 204 -18.63 -8.27 10.79
N THR A 205 -17.34 -8.44 10.54
CA THR A 205 -16.73 -9.73 10.21
C THR A 205 -16.71 -10.67 11.41
N ALA A 206 -16.40 -10.17 12.60
CA ALA A 206 -16.41 -10.95 13.84
C ALA A 206 -17.80 -11.50 14.18
N ASP A 207 -18.85 -10.65 14.13
CA ASP A 207 -20.24 -11.03 14.42
C ASP A 207 -20.77 -12.11 13.46
N ARG A 208 -20.16 -12.26 12.28
CA ARG A 208 -20.54 -13.20 11.24
C ARG A 208 -19.60 -14.38 11.10
N SER A 209 -18.62 -14.51 11.97
CA SER A 209 -17.58 -15.54 11.88
C SER A 209 -16.95 -15.58 10.48
N ILE A 210 -16.58 -14.42 9.96
CA ILE A 210 -15.87 -14.25 8.71
C ILE A 210 -14.43 -13.81 9.05
N PRO A 211 -13.38 -14.55 8.69
CA PRO A 211 -12.01 -14.15 8.91
C PRO A 211 -11.68 -12.80 8.25
N LEU A 212 -11.10 -11.88 9.02
CA LEU A 212 -10.53 -10.64 8.50
C LEU A 212 -9.06 -10.88 8.18
N ILE A 213 -8.70 -10.68 6.92
CA ILE A 213 -7.36 -10.79 6.37
C ILE A 213 -6.81 -9.38 6.20
N ALA A 214 -5.80 -9.02 6.99
CA ALA A 214 -5.09 -7.76 6.79
C ALA A 214 -3.94 -7.96 5.79
N ASP A 215 -3.98 -7.23 4.70
CA ASP A 215 -2.85 -7.15 3.78
C ASP A 215 -1.89 -6.05 4.25
N GLU A 216 -0.77 -6.49 4.81
CA GLU A 216 0.32 -5.63 5.30
C GLU A 216 1.58 -5.71 4.42
N SER A 217 1.42 -6.20 3.19
CA SER A 217 2.54 -6.38 2.27
C SER A 217 3.32 -5.09 2.03
N HIS A 218 2.63 -3.98 1.82
CA HIS A 218 3.22 -2.66 1.58
C HIS A 218 3.17 -1.74 2.82
N THR A 219 2.22 -1.97 3.72
CA THR A 219 1.88 -1.06 4.82
C THR A 219 2.60 -1.37 6.11
N GLY A 220 3.03 -2.62 6.28
CA GLY A 220 3.65 -3.11 7.49
C GLY A 220 5.09 -2.69 7.72
N VAL A 221 5.68 -3.29 8.73
CA VAL A 221 7.10 -3.14 9.09
C VAL A 221 7.50 -1.68 9.37
N GLY A 222 6.57 -0.91 9.99
CA GLY A 222 6.83 0.46 10.42
C GLY A 222 6.53 1.56 9.39
N ARG A 223 6.19 1.21 8.14
CA ARG A 223 6.02 2.11 7.01
C ARG A 223 5.03 3.24 7.28
N THR A 224 3.87 2.92 7.85
CA THR A 224 2.78 3.87 8.09
C THR A 224 2.89 4.64 9.40
N GLY A 225 3.93 4.39 10.20
CA GLY A 225 4.10 5.04 11.50
C GLY A 225 3.61 4.21 12.71
N ALA A 226 2.96 3.08 12.47
CA ALA A 226 2.75 1.97 13.38
C ALA A 226 3.58 0.77 12.90
N PHE A 227 3.81 -0.26 13.72
CA PHE A 227 4.57 -1.42 13.24
C PHE A 227 3.78 -2.18 12.18
N TRP A 228 2.48 -2.38 12.42
CA TRP A 228 1.50 -2.88 11.46
C TRP A 228 0.42 -1.82 11.27
N ALA A 229 0.00 -1.57 10.05
CA ALA A 229 -0.93 -0.48 9.74
C ALA A 229 -2.31 -0.64 10.38
N VAL A 230 -2.76 -1.87 10.63
CA VAL A 230 -4.01 -2.15 11.35
C VAL A 230 -4.01 -1.61 12.79
N GLU A 231 -2.84 -1.38 13.39
CA GLU A 231 -2.72 -0.84 14.74
C GLU A 231 -3.27 0.59 14.85
N HIS A 232 -3.24 1.37 13.77
CA HIS A 232 -3.83 2.72 13.74
C HIS A 232 -5.32 2.72 14.09
N SER A 233 -6.02 1.71 13.62
CA SER A 233 -7.46 1.55 13.90
C SER A 233 -7.75 0.73 15.15
N GLY A 234 -6.73 0.16 15.80
CA GLY A 234 -6.89 -0.78 16.92
C GLY A 234 -7.55 -2.10 16.51
N VAL A 235 -7.46 -2.47 15.23
CA VAL A 235 -8.03 -3.71 14.71
C VAL A 235 -7.03 -4.85 14.89
N THR A 236 -7.49 -5.97 15.45
CA THR A 236 -6.74 -7.23 15.43
C THR A 236 -7.33 -8.11 14.33
N PRO A 237 -6.60 -8.41 13.26
CA PRO A 237 -7.06 -9.29 12.20
C PRO A 237 -6.98 -10.76 12.62
N ASP A 238 -7.64 -11.64 11.89
CA ASP A 238 -7.56 -13.09 12.05
C ASP A 238 -6.38 -13.68 11.26
N VAL A 239 -6.05 -13.02 10.15
CA VAL A 239 -4.95 -13.39 9.25
C VAL A 239 -4.22 -12.13 8.83
N MET A 240 -2.88 -12.18 8.74
CA MET A 240 -2.05 -11.11 8.19
C MET A 240 -1.23 -11.67 7.02
N VAL A 241 -1.25 -10.97 5.91
CA VAL A 241 -0.39 -11.21 4.75
C VAL A 241 0.79 -10.28 4.84
N LEU A 242 1.99 -10.82 4.87
CA LEU A 242 3.24 -10.08 5.06
C LEU A 242 4.19 -10.40 3.93
N SER A 243 4.69 -9.39 3.24
CA SER A 243 5.64 -9.52 2.15
C SER A 243 6.58 -8.32 2.08
N GLN A 244 7.27 -8.15 0.98
CA GLN A 244 8.11 -6.98 0.71
C GLN A 244 9.16 -6.73 1.82
N ALA A 245 8.93 -5.72 2.66
CA ALA A 245 9.86 -5.29 3.70
C ALA A 245 10.17 -6.38 4.74
N VAL A 246 9.29 -7.36 4.95
CA VAL A 246 9.48 -8.44 5.92
C VAL A 246 10.68 -9.33 5.59
N GLY A 247 11.07 -9.42 4.32
CA GLY A 247 12.24 -10.15 3.85
C GLY A 247 13.56 -9.39 3.97
N GLY A 248 13.55 -8.16 4.52
CA GLY A 248 14.78 -7.39 4.73
C GLY A 248 15.53 -7.08 3.44
N SER A 249 14.85 -6.63 2.42
CA SER A 249 15.34 -6.36 1.06
C SER A 249 15.50 -7.60 0.16
N LEU A 250 15.16 -8.79 0.67
CA LEU A 250 15.16 -10.04 -0.11
C LEU A 250 13.71 -10.57 -0.23
N PRO A 251 13.39 -11.29 -1.32
CA PRO A 251 12.03 -11.81 -1.53
C PRO A 251 11.65 -12.82 -0.46
N LEU A 252 10.60 -12.51 0.30
CA LEU A 252 9.99 -13.36 1.33
C LEU A 252 8.55 -12.95 1.51
N ALA A 253 7.66 -13.94 1.58
CA ALA A 253 6.28 -13.72 1.97
C ALA A 253 5.81 -14.78 2.97
N VAL A 254 5.04 -14.35 3.96
CA VAL A 254 4.50 -15.20 5.01
C VAL A 254 3.06 -14.82 5.32
N VAL A 255 2.29 -15.79 5.75
CA VAL A 255 0.97 -15.60 6.33
C VAL A 255 1.04 -15.87 7.82
N VAL A 256 0.62 -14.90 8.62
CA VAL A 256 0.41 -15.08 10.06
C VAL A 256 -1.10 -15.23 10.28
N HIS A 257 -1.52 -16.25 11.01
CA HIS A 257 -2.93 -16.50 11.24
C HIS A 257 -3.18 -17.04 12.65
N ARG A 258 -4.43 -16.95 13.11
CA ARG A 258 -4.84 -17.58 14.37
C ARG A 258 -4.70 -19.09 14.28
N ASP A 259 -4.36 -19.72 15.39
CA ASP A 259 -4.13 -21.17 15.50
C ASP A 259 -5.36 -22.02 15.14
N ASP A 260 -6.58 -21.53 15.44
CA ASP A 260 -7.84 -22.21 15.11
C ASP A 260 -8.17 -22.21 13.61
N LEU A 261 -7.47 -21.41 12.82
CA LEU A 261 -7.57 -21.42 11.36
C LEU A 261 -6.55 -22.36 10.67
N ASP A 262 -5.68 -23.02 11.42
CA ASP A 262 -4.62 -23.91 10.90
C ASP A 262 -5.19 -25.28 10.47
N VAL A 263 -6.08 -25.26 9.50
CA VAL A 263 -6.80 -26.44 8.99
C VAL A 263 -6.25 -27.01 7.69
N LEU A 264 -5.32 -26.28 7.03
CA LEU A 264 -4.70 -26.75 5.79
C LEU A 264 -3.49 -27.67 6.09
N PRO A 265 -3.28 -28.72 5.29
CA PRO A 265 -2.05 -29.50 5.34
C PRO A 265 -0.81 -28.59 5.15
N ARG A 266 0.32 -29.01 5.76
CA ARG A 266 1.57 -28.25 5.66
C ARG A 266 2.12 -28.17 4.23
N ASP A 267 1.83 -29.16 3.40
CA ASP A 267 2.22 -29.25 2.00
C ASP A 267 1.23 -28.64 1.01
N ALA A 268 0.19 -27.97 1.51
CA ALA A 268 -0.77 -27.27 0.67
C ALA A 268 -0.12 -26.14 -0.17
N ASP A 269 0.94 -25.51 0.35
CA ASP A 269 1.71 -24.51 -0.36
C ASP A 269 2.80 -25.18 -1.21
N ARG A 270 2.69 -25.05 -2.53
CA ARG A 270 3.61 -25.71 -3.48
C ARG A 270 4.80 -24.85 -3.91
N SER A 271 4.96 -23.63 -3.36
CA SER A 271 6.07 -22.78 -3.75
C SER A 271 7.42 -23.35 -3.34
N THR A 272 8.32 -23.43 -4.29
CA THR A 272 9.69 -23.91 -4.07
C THR A 272 10.54 -22.96 -3.24
N PHE A 273 10.25 -21.65 -3.29
CA PHE A 273 11.11 -20.62 -2.68
C PHE A 273 10.68 -20.22 -1.25
N ARG A 274 9.79 -20.96 -0.60
CA ARG A 274 9.29 -20.65 0.75
C ARG A 274 10.30 -20.85 1.89
N GLY A 275 11.43 -21.42 1.64
CA GLY A 275 12.47 -21.76 2.64
C GLY A 275 13.77 -20.97 2.54
N ASN A 276 13.76 -19.76 1.98
CA ASN A 276 14.95 -18.95 1.74
C ASN A 276 15.57 -18.44 3.05
N GLN A 277 16.71 -19.04 3.46
CA GLN A 277 17.40 -18.73 4.71
C GLN A 277 18.02 -17.32 4.71
N LEU A 278 18.50 -16.82 3.58
CA LEU A 278 19.07 -15.47 3.48
C LEU A 278 17.99 -14.42 3.72
N ALA A 279 16.80 -14.62 3.12
CA ALA A 279 15.67 -13.71 3.32
C ALA A 279 15.14 -13.75 4.76
N MET A 280 15.08 -14.92 5.40
CA MET A 280 14.70 -15.04 6.80
C MET A 280 15.70 -14.34 7.74
N ALA A 281 17.01 -14.52 7.51
CA ALA A 281 18.03 -13.84 8.31
C ALA A 281 18.00 -12.32 8.14
N ALA A 282 17.87 -11.85 6.89
CA ALA A 282 17.73 -10.43 6.56
C ALA A 282 16.46 -9.84 7.18
N GLY A 283 15.35 -10.58 7.09
CA GLY A 283 14.06 -10.19 7.67
C GLY A 283 14.12 -10.11 9.20
N ALA A 284 14.65 -11.12 9.87
CA ALA A 284 14.81 -11.10 11.33
C ALA A 284 15.62 -9.88 11.79
N ALA A 285 16.75 -9.61 11.13
CA ALA A 285 17.60 -8.47 11.43
C ALA A 285 16.89 -7.13 11.18
N THR A 286 16.09 -7.04 10.11
CA THR A 286 15.29 -5.85 9.77
C THR A 286 14.21 -5.59 10.80
N LEU A 287 13.40 -6.60 11.14
CA LEU A 287 12.32 -6.48 12.13
C LEU A 287 12.88 -6.06 13.50
N ALA A 288 13.97 -6.72 13.93
CA ALA A 288 14.65 -6.40 15.19
C ALA A 288 15.16 -4.96 15.20
N HIS A 289 15.83 -4.53 14.12
CA HIS A 289 16.38 -3.17 14.01
C HIS A 289 15.29 -2.10 14.05
N ILE A 290 14.17 -2.28 13.32
CA ILE A 290 13.06 -1.35 13.30
C ILE A 290 12.41 -1.25 14.68
N ARG A 291 12.18 -2.38 15.37
CA ARG A 291 11.58 -2.42 16.70
C ARG A 291 12.50 -1.77 17.75
N GLN A 292 13.78 -2.16 17.80
CA GLN A 292 14.74 -1.68 18.80
C GLN A 292 15.02 -0.18 18.67
N ASN A 293 15.07 0.33 17.43
CA ASN A 293 15.33 1.74 17.16
C ASN A 293 14.04 2.58 17.02
N ARG A 294 12.85 1.98 17.27
CA ARG A 294 11.54 2.65 17.22
C ARG A 294 11.30 3.37 15.89
N LEU A 295 11.74 2.78 14.78
CA LEU A 295 11.66 3.44 13.47
C LEU A 295 10.21 3.69 13.01
N ALA A 296 9.24 2.91 13.45
CA ALA A 296 7.83 3.21 13.23
C ALA A 296 7.44 4.57 13.83
N ARG A 297 7.85 4.84 15.09
CA ARG A 297 7.59 6.15 15.72
C ARG A 297 8.31 7.29 15.00
N HIS A 298 9.54 7.04 14.54
CA HIS A 298 10.27 8.00 13.70
C HIS A 298 9.51 8.29 12.41
N ALA A 299 9.03 7.27 11.72
CA ALA A 299 8.22 7.40 10.51
C ALA A 299 6.92 8.19 10.75
N ALA A 300 6.25 7.98 11.88
CA ALA A 300 5.05 8.76 12.25
C ALA A 300 5.37 10.25 12.38
N GLY A 301 6.38 10.59 13.17
CA GLY A 301 6.73 12.00 13.44
C GLY A 301 7.28 12.72 12.21
N LEU A 302 8.21 12.10 11.49
CA LEU A 302 8.80 12.70 10.29
C LEU A 302 7.78 12.76 9.15
N GLY A 303 6.98 11.72 8.97
CA GLY A 303 5.91 11.67 7.96
C GLY A 303 4.86 12.77 8.16
N ALA A 304 4.45 13.03 9.40
CA ALA A 304 3.54 14.15 9.70
C ALA A 304 4.13 15.50 9.28
N ARG A 305 5.42 15.74 9.54
CA ARG A 305 6.12 16.95 9.09
C ARG A 305 6.17 17.07 7.57
N ILE A 306 6.54 15.98 6.88
CA ILE A 306 6.56 15.94 5.41
C ILE A 306 5.18 16.24 4.84
N LEU A 307 4.12 15.61 5.35
CA LEU A 307 2.74 15.84 4.92
C LEU A 307 2.31 17.30 5.11
N THR A 308 2.69 17.93 6.22
CA THR A 308 2.40 19.36 6.46
C THR A 308 3.06 20.22 5.40
N ARG A 309 4.36 20.05 5.14
CA ARG A 309 5.12 20.81 4.15
C ARG A 309 4.58 20.59 2.72
N LEU A 310 4.19 19.37 2.39
CA LEU A 310 3.60 19.08 1.07
C LEU A 310 2.20 19.71 0.91
N ARG A 311 1.41 19.80 1.97
CA ARG A 311 0.11 20.49 1.96
C ARG A 311 0.27 22.00 1.85
N GLU A 312 1.29 22.58 2.48
CA GLU A 312 1.66 23.99 2.28
C GLU A 312 2.05 24.25 0.81
N LEU A 313 2.82 23.35 0.20
CA LEU A 313 3.18 23.41 -1.21
C LEU A 313 1.92 23.32 -2.10
N ALA A 314 1.00 22.39 -1.82
CA ALA A 314 -0.28 22.25 -2.53
C ALA A 314 -1.14 23.53 -2.43
N GLY A 315 -1.10 24.21 -1.29
CA GLY A 315 -1.77 25.50 -1.11
C GLY A 315 -1.23 26.61 -2.02
N ARG A 316 0.04 26.54 -2.42
CA ARG A 316 0.69 27.47 -3.36
C ARG A 316 0.43 27.11 -4.83
N PHE A 317 0.21 25.84 -5.12
CA PHE A 317 0.05 25.28 -6.47
C PHE A 317 -1.25 24.48 -6.56
N PRO A 318 -2.38 25.10 -6.94
CA PRO A 318 -3.70 24.46 -6.93
C PRO A 318 -3.83 23.17 -7.77
N TRP A 319 -2.95 23.00 -8.77
CA TRP A 319 -2.89 21.77 -9.55
C TRP A 319 -2.28 20.58 -8.80
N VAL A 320 -1.64 20.81 -7.65
CA VAL A 320 -1.28 19.77 -6.68
C VAL A 320 -2.51 19.48 -5.82
N GLY A 321 -3.49 18.77 -6.37
CA GLY A 321 -4.85 18.69 -5.86
C GLY A 321 -5.03 18.01 -4.51
N ASP A 322 -4.23 16.97 -4.21
CA ASP A 322 -4.33 16.26 -2.91
C ASP A 322 -2.98 15.73 -2.45
N VAL A 323 -2.79 15.77 -1.13
CA VAL A 323 -1.62 15.24 -0.42
C VAL A 323 -2.10 14.40 0.75
N ARG A 324 -1.86 13.10 0.69
CA ARG A 324 -2.35 12.12 1.67
C ARG A 324 -1.32 11.06 2.02
N GLY A 325 -1.59 10.30 3.06
CA GLY A 325 -0.72 9.21 3.50
C GLY A 325 -0.65 9.06 5.01
N ARG A 326 0.14 8.09 5.44
CA ARG A 326 0.48 7.84 6.85
C ARG A 326 1.96 7.49 6.98
N GLY A 327 2.61 8.03 8.00
CA GLY A 327 4.05 7.82 8.21
C GLY A 327 4.85 8.20 6.97
N LEU A 328 5.70 7.30 6.51
CA LEU A 328 6.53 7.48 5.31
C LEU A 328 5.94 6.76 4.08
N MET A 329 4.63 6.70 3.98
CA MET A 329 3.87 6.26 2.83
C MET A 329 2.98 7.41 2.39
N ILE A 330 3.42 8.16 1.36
CA ILE A 330 2.85 9.45 0.99
C ILE A 330 2.52 9.48 -0.49
N GLY A 331 1.32 9.96 -0.82
CA GLY A 331 0.84 10.22 -2.17
C GLY A 331 0.63 11.72 -2.42
N VAL A 332 1.06 12.17 -3.59
CA VAL A 332 0.80 13.52 -4.11
C VAL A 332 0.06 13.37 -5.42
N GLU A 333 -1.15 13.90 -5.50
CA GLU A 333 -2.03 13.77 -6.66
C GLU A 333 -2.18 15.09 -7.40
N PRO A 334 -1.49 15.28 -8.53
CA PRO A 334 -1.80 16.37 -9.45
C PRO A 334 -3.20 16.21 -10.06
N VAL A 335 -3.91 17.34 -10.18
CA VAL A 335 -5.23 17.42 -10.82
C VAL A 335 -5.17 18.38 -11.99
N ALA A 336 -6.00 18.14 -13.02
CA ALA A 336 -6.14 19.11 -14.09
C ALA A 336 -6.71 20.41 -13.49
N PRO A 337 -6.13 21.59 -13.78
CA PRO A 337 -6.79 22.84 -13.46
C PRO A 337 -8.16 22.86 -14.14
N ASP A 338 -9.20 23.31 -13.45
CA ASP A 338 -10.49 23.56 -14.07
C ASP A 338 -10.28 24.56 -15.22
N LEU A 339 -10.26 24.07 -16.45
CA LEU A 339 -10.19 24.90 -17.65
C LEU A 339 -11.51 25.65 -17.88
N ASP A 340 -12.55 25.24 -17.16
CA ASP A 340 -13.87 25.86 -17.20
C ASP A 340 -14.07 26.68 -15.91
N GLY A 341 -13.61 27.92 -15.94
CA GLY A 341 -13.99 28.99 -14.98
C GLY A 341 -15.48 29.38 -15.08
N GLU A 342 -16.30 28.57 -15.73
CA GLU A 342 -17.73 28.68 -15.70
C GLU A 342 -18.27 27.85 -14.51
N ALA A 343 -18.76 28.56 -13.50
CA ALA A 343 -19.70 28.02 -12.54
C ALA A 343 -20.77 27.25 -13.35
N GLY A 344 -20.68 25.90 -13.32
CA GLY A 344 -21.46 25.00 -14.16
C GLY A 344 -22.94 25.30 -14.05
N THR A 345 -23.47 26.05 -14.98
CA THR A 345 -24.83 25.90 -15.43
C THR A 345 -24.90 24.57 -16.13
N GLY A 346 -25.26 23.50 -15.37
CA GLY A 346 -25.61 22.22 -15.97
C GLY A 346 -26.63 22.43 -17.10
N PRO A 347 -26.65 21.53 -18.11
CA PRO A 347 -27.64 21.64 -19.17
C PRO A 347 -29.02 21.72 -18.52
N SER A 348 -29.74 22.80 -18.82
CA SER A 348 -31.11 23.09 -18.41
C SER A 348 -32.02 21.93 -18.84
N GLY A 349 -32.27 20.97 -17.95
CA GLY A 349 -33.07 19.78 -18.24
C GLY A 349 -33.10 18.71 -17.16
N ALA A 350 -32.31 18.83 -16.07
CA ALA A 350 -32.45 17.91 -14.96
C ALA A 350 -33.70 18.26 -14.14
N PRO A 351 -34.63 17.30 -13.86
CA PRO A 351 -35.82 17.58 -13.07
C PRO A 351 -35.41 18.01 -11.65
N ALA A 352 -35.99 19.09 -11.17
CA ALA A 352 -35.88 19.56 -9.79
C ALA A 352 -36.43 18.49 -8.86
N GLY A 353 -35.56 17.64 -8.30
CA GLY A 353 -35.98 16.52 -7.47
C GLY A 353 -34.90 15.44 -7.26
N ALA A 354 -33.68 15.62 -7.75
CA ALA A 354 -32.61 14.69 -7.44
C ALA A 354 -32.25 14.81 -5.93
N PRO A 355 -32.47 13.77 -5.10
CA PRO A 355 -32.34 13.86 -3.63
C PRO A 355 -30.89 13.84 -3.13
N TYR A 356 -29.91 13.97 -4.01
CA TYR A 356 -28.49 13.94 -3.66
C TYR A 356 -27.84 15.19 -4.24
N GLY A 357 -27.53 16.14 -3.36
CA GLY A 357 -26.68 17.28 -3.68
C GLY A 357 -25.35 16.73 -4.22
N CYS A 358 -25.14 16.85 -5.52
CA CYS A 358 -23.86 16.57 -6.15
C CYS A 358 -22.85 17.56 -5.58
N ALA A 359 -22.10 17.14 -4.57
CA ALA A 359 -20.83 17.77 -4.25
C ALA A 359 -20.01 17.86 -5.54
N ARG A 360 -19.28 18.96 -5.75
CA ARG A 360 -18.43 19.23 -6.93
C ARG A 360 -17.78 17.94 -7.41
N ARG A 361 -17.93 17.64 -8.72
CA ARG A 361 -17.21 16.51 -9.32
C ARG A 361 -15.72 16.65 -8.96
N PRO A 362 -15.07 15.62 -8.39
CA PRO A 362 -13.66 15.71 -8.11
C PRO A 362 -12.92 15.92 -9.42
N CYS A 363 -11.99 16.90 -9.45
CA CYS A 363 -11.12 17.09 -10.61
C CYS A 363 -10.40 15.78 -10.92
N PRO A 364 -10.41 15.30 -12.17
CA PRO A 364 -9.74 14.05 -12.51
C PRO A 364 -8.24 14.16 -12.26
N ALA A 365 -7.64 13.10 -11.75
CA ALA A 365 -6.19 13.00 -11.60
C ALA A 365 -5.50 13.21 -12.96
N ALA A 366 -4.50 14.08 -12.99
CA ALA A 366 -3.79 14.43 -14.20
C ALA A 366 -2.52 13.58 -14.39
N ALA A 367 -2.66 12.39 -14.98
CA ALA A 367 -1.54 11.47 -15.21
C ALA A 367 -0.39 12.12 -15.99
N GLY A 368 -0.69 12.99 -16.94
CA GLY A 368 0.32 13.76 -17.68
C GLY A 368 1.15 14.70 -16.78
N LEU A 369 0.52 15.38 -15.83
CA LEU A 369 1.20 16.24 -14.85
C LEU A 369 2.02 15.40 -13.86
N ALA A 370 1.48 14.28 -13.38
CA ALA A 370 2.22 13.37 -12.50
C ALA A 370 3.50 12.82 -13.17
N ALA A 371 3.39 12.41 -14.45
CA ALA A 371 4.54 11.96 -15.22
C ALA A 371 5.55 13.10 -15.51
N ALA A 372 5.08 14.32 -15.75
CA ALA A 372 5.95 15.47 -15.88
C ALA A 372 6.69 15.77 -14.58
N LEU A 373 5.98 15.75 -13.45
CA LEU A 373 6.56 15.97 -12.12
C LEU A 373 7.60 14.89 -11.78
N GLN A 374 7.32 13.62 -12.07
CA GLN A 374 8.28 12.53 -11.87
C GLN A 374 9.57 12.77 -12.67
N ARG A 375 9.46 13.17 -13.94
CA ARG A 375 10.64 13.49 -14.78
C ARG A 375 11.43 14.66 -14.20
N GLU A 376 10.76 15.71 -13.73
CA GLU A 376 11.42 16.86 -13.12
C GLU A 376 12.10 16.52 -11.80
N CYS A 377 11.48 15.66 -10.97
CA CYS A 377 12.12 15.08 -9.78
C CYS A 377 13.41 14.35 -10.15
N LEU A 378 13.36 13.46 -11.15
CA LEU A 378 14.53 12.69 -11.58
C LEU A 378 15.66 13.60 -12.10
N ARG A 379 15.33 14.65 -12.85
CA ARG A 379 16.31 15.65 -13.31
C ARG A 379 17.02 16.35 -12.15
N ARG A 380 16.34 16.53 -11.01
CA ARG A 380 16.86 17.13 -9.77
C ARG A 380 17.50 16.12 -8.83
N GLY A 381 17.64 14.86 -9.28
CA GLY A 381 18.24 13.81 -8.48
C GLY A 381 17.32 13.26 -7.38
N LEU A 382 15.99 13.27 -7.60
CA LEU A 382 15.00 12.66 -6.73
C LEU A 382 14.27 11.54 -7.48
N ILE A 383 14.35 10.31 -6.96
CA ILE A 383 13.64 9.15 -7.49
C ILE A 383 12.33 9.02 -6.72
N VAL A 384 11.22 9.03 -7.44
CA VAL A 384 9.85 8.86 -6.91
C VAL A 384 9.07 7.91 -7.82
N GLY A 385 8.05 7.23 -7.27
CA GLY A 385 7.20 6.33 -8.03
C GLY A 385 5.93 7.00 -8.54
N LEU A 386 5.25 6.35 -9.48
CA LEU A 386 3.85 6.61 -9.79
C LEU A 386 3.00 5.43 -9.30
N GLY A 387 1.73 5.68 -9.02
CA GLY A 387 0.79 4.62 -8.71
C GLY A 387 0.68 3.62 -9.86
N ALA A 388 0.69 2.33 -9.57
CA ALA A 388 0.67 1.30 -10.61
C ALA A 388 -0.68 1.29 -11.36
N ARG A 389 -1.78 1.38 -10.65
CA ARG A 389 -3.15 1.43 -11.21
C ARG A 389 -3.61 2.86 -11.51
N HIS A 390 -3.13 3.82 -10.73
CA HIS A 390 -3.43 5.24 -10.89
C HIS A 390 -2.15 6.04 -11.15
N PRO A 391 -1.65 6.08 -12.38
CA PRO A 391 -0.41 6.79 -12.72
C PRO A 391 -0.52 8.32 -12.54
N GLY A 392 -1.67 8.82 -12.13
CA GLY A 392 -1.89 10.22 -11.75
C GLY A 392 -1.42 10.58 -10.35
N VAL A 393 -0.84 9.65 -9.58
CA VAL A 393 -0.36 9.92 -8.22
C VAL A 393 1.11 9.62 -8.08
N LEU A 394 1.86 10.61 -7.60
CA LEU A 394 3.26 10.47 -7.23
C LEU A 394 3.35 9.81 -5.86
N ARG A 395 4.17 8.76 -5.72
CA ARG A 395 4.39 8.04 -4.46
C ARG A 395 5.78 8.32 -3.89
N LEU A 396 5.82 8.61 -2.59
CA LEU A 396 7.05 8.72 -1.82
C LEU A 396 7.06 7.64 -0.72
N LEU A 397 8.04 6.75 -0.82
CA LEU A 397 8.27 5.61 0.07
C LEU A 397 9.75 5.60 0.54
N PRO A 398 10.28 6.69 1.13
CA PRO A 398 11.68 6.72 1.53
C PRO A 398 11.96 5.64 2.59
N PRO A 399 13.24 5.23 2.78
CA PRO A 399 13.57 4.29 3.83
C PRO A 399 13.23 4.87 5.22
N LEU A 400 12.89 4.00 6.18
CA LEU A 400 12.54 4.41 7.54
C LEU A 400 13.70 5.06 8.30
N THR A 401 14.90 4.90 7.78
CA THR A 401 16.15 5.48 8.32
C THR A 401 16.44 6.88 7.80
N ILE A 402 15.56 7.45 6.97
CA ILE A 402 15.73 8.82 6.46
C ILE A 402 15.85 9.82 7.60
N THR A 403 16.85 10.71 7.55
CA THR A 403 17.01 11.77 8.57
C THR A 403 16.13 12.98 8.28
N ALA A 404 16.00 13.88 9.24
CA ALA A 404 15.27 15.13 9.05
C ALA A 404 15.90 16.00 7.95
N GLU A 405 17.23 16.09 7.92
CA GLU A 405 17.97 16.85 6.91
C GLU A 405 17.81 16.25 5.50
N GLN A 406 17.79 14.92 5.41
CA GLN A 406 17.53 14.24 4.14
C GLN A 406 16.08 14.47 3.69
N ALA A 407 15.12 14.50 4.60
CA ALA A 407 13.73 14.78 4.28
C ALA A 407 13.54 16.22 3.78
N GLU A 408 14.21 17.21 4.39
CA GLU A 408 14.21 18.59 3.86
C GLU A 408 14.81 18.63 2.45
N ALA A 409 15.95 17.98 2.19
CA ALA A 409 16.53 17.92 0.85
C ALA A 409 15.61 17.22 -0.19
N VAL A 410 14.80 16.27 0.22
CA VAL A 410 13.75 15.67 -0.63
C VAL A 410 12.66 16.67 -0.94
N LEU A 411 12.17 17.39 0.07
CA LEU A 411 11.12 18.40 -0.06
C LEU A 411 11.57 19.58 -0.94
N ASP A 412 12.79 20.07 -0.78
CA ASP A 412 13.35 21.14 -1.61
C ASP A 412 13.37 20.73 -3.09
N ARG A 413 13.89 19.53 -3.40
CA ARG A 413 13.94 19.03 -4.79
C ARG A 413 12.55 18.82 -5.38
N LEU A 414 11.58 18.38 -4.57
CA LEU A 414 10.20 18.23 -5.00
C LEU A 414 9.54 19.60 -5.24
N ALA A 415 9.77 20.58 -4.37
CA ALA A 415 9.30 21.94 -4.56
C ALA A 415 9.83 22.56 -5.85
N ASP A 416 11.15 22.46 -6.09
CA ASP A 416 11.78 22.91 -7.34
C ASP A 416 11.19 22.20 -8.57
N ALA A 417 10.83 20.92 -8.45
CA ALA A 417 10.20 20.17 -9.53
C ALA A 417 8.77 20.66 -9.81
N VAL A 418 7.99 20.94 -8.74
CA VAL A 418 6.65 21.52 -8.85
C VAL A 418 6.69 22.88 -9.51
N GLU A 419 7.61 23.77 -9.09
CA GLU A 419 7.78 25.10 -9.68
C GLU A 419 8.12 25.03 -11.18
N ALA A 420 8.98 24.09 -11.58
CA ALA A 420 9.34 23.91 -12.98
C ALA A 420 8.16 23.41 -13.84
N VAL A 421 7.37 22.47 -13.32
CA VAL A 421 6.17 21.98 -14.03
C VAL A 421 5.13 23.10 -14.16
N ASP A 422 4.94 23.91 -13.13
CA ASP A 422 4.02 25.05 -13.14
C ASP A 422 4.42 26.11 -14.19
N ALA A 423 5.70 26.43 -14.25
CA ALA A 423 6.21 27.39 -15.24
C ALA A 423 5.95 26.92 -16.69
N VAL A 424 6.12 25.63 -16.97
CA VAL A 424 5.84 25.05 -18.29
C VAL A 424 4.34 25.05 -18.59
N ALA A 425 3.51 24.70 -17.62
CA ALA A 425 2.05 24.69 -17.78
C ALA A 425 1.51 26.11 -18.10
N ARG A 426 1.99 27.14 -17.39
CA ARG A 426 1.60 28.55 -17.66
C ARG A 426 2.02 29.04 -19.04
N HIS A 427 3.17 28.63 -19.54
CA HIS A 427 3.65 28.99 -20.88
C HIS A 427 2.77 28.40 -21.99
N HIS A 428 2.21 27.23 -21.79
CA HIS A 428 1.30 26.59 -22.78
C HIS A 428 -0.10 27.23 -22.78
N THR A 429 -0.61 27.60 -21.61
CA THR A 429 -1.90 28.30 -21.50
C THR A 429 -1.84 29.76 -22.01
N GLY A 430 -0.74 30.46 -21.80
CA GLY A 430 -0.52 31.82 -22.35
C GLY A 430 -0.40 31.89 -23.86
N ARG A 431 -0.02 30.79 -24.55
CA ARG A 431 0.01 30.71 -26.02
C ARG A 431 -1.34 30.37 -26.64
N ALA A 432 -2.24 29.74 -25.91
CA ALA A 432 -3.58 29.40 -26.40
C ALA A 432 -4.52 30.63 -26.49
N SER A 433 -4.22 31.73 -25.78
CA SER A 433 -4.96 32.97 -25.83
C SER A 433 -4.62 33.90 -27.02
N GLY A 434 -3.67 33.47 -27.88
CA GLY A 434 -3.17 34.23 -29.02
C GLY A 434 -3.67 33.78 -30.40
N LEU A 435 -4.73 32.98 -30.51
CA LEU A 435 -5.35 32.66 -31.79
C LEU A 435 -6.21 33.85 -32.25
N PRO A 436 -6.01 34.34 -33.49
CA PRO A 436 -6.86 35.40 -34.03
C PRO A 436 -8.32 34.93 -34.19
N PRO A 437 -9.32 35.81 -34.02
CA PRO A 437 -10.70 35.41 -34.16
C PRO A 437 -10.95 34.89 -35.59
N CYS A 438 -11.61 33.75 -35.66
CA CYS A 438 -12.08 33.16 -36.93
C CYS A 438 -12.93 34.19 -37.68
N PRO A 439 -12.69 34.51 -38.96
CA PRO A 439 -13.57 35.37 -39.73
C PRO A 439 -14.94 34.73 -39.83
N ARG A 440 -15.97 35.50 -39.48
CA ARG A 440 -17.37 35.15 -39.71
C ARG A 440 -17.66 35.46 -41.18
N ASP A 441 -17.89 34.46 -41.94
CA ASP A 441 -18.72 34.53 -43.16
C ASP A 441 -19.99 33.73 -42.97
#